data_bd610cf65dcb0b8490ec0b440d8c328c
#
_entry.id   bd610cf65dcb0b8490ec0b440d8c328c
#
_cell.length_a   1.000
_cell.length_b   1.000
_cell.length_c   1.000
_cell.angle_alpha   90.00
_cell.angle_beta   90.00
_cell.angle_gamma   90.00
#
_symmetry.space_group_name_H-M   'P 1'
#
loop_
_entity.id
_entity.type
_entity.pdbx_description
1 polymer ?
#
loop_
_entity_poly.entity_id
_entity_poly.type
_entity_poly.pdbx_seq_one_letter_code
_entity_poly.pdbx_strand_id
1 'polypeptide(L)'
;RSGRNSIVISVREKSVVGCIPYLDSYVYFDRNGMFVEGDKTRDESVPYFEGIQVKKVVMNEKLPIKDAVLNTAVALSTIFAKNDLQPDYIQLEDDSTIDLIYGDIMVKLGKDKYLEDKMSRMVAILPQITGEKGILHMENITESSKTVTFEKEEEEVTAENWTGGYDENGDYTGDGEYDENGNYVGAKPKTALDYAKENWVGGYDEEGDYTGSGEY
;
A
#
# COMPACT_ATOMS: atom_id res chain seq x y z
N ARG A 1 -23.22 38.10 52.17
CA ARG A 1 -23.64 38.33 50.74
C ARG A 1 -22.40 38.40 49.89
N SER A 2 -21.95 37.33 49.35
CA SER A 2 -20.95 37.33 48.31
C SER A 2 -21.57 36.70 47.06
N GLY A 3 -22.03 37.56 46.18
CA GLY A 3 -22.36 37.18 44.82
C GLY A 3 -21.06 36.96 44.07
N ARG A 4 -20.57 35.74 44.05
CA ARG A 4 -19.49 35.35 43.15
C ARG A 4 -20.12 35.00 41.83
N ASN A 5 -19.95 35.84 40.84
CA ASN A 5 -20.17 35.47 39.46
C ASN A 5 -19.08 34.46 39.10
N SER A 6 -19.39 33.19 39.13
CA SER A 6 -18.50 32.16 38.62
C SER A 6 -18.96 31.79 37.20
N ILE A 7 -18.04 31.84 36.28
CA ILE A 7 -18.22 31.32 34.91
C ILE A 7 -17.59 29.93 34.91
N VAL A 8 -18.40 28.91 34.65
CA VAL A 8 -17.91 27.56 34.41
C VAL A 8 -17.75 27.40 32.89
N ILE A 9 -16.52 27.29 32.44
CA ILE A 9 -16.21 26.97 31.05
C ILE A 9 -15.98 25.46 31.00
N SER A 10 -16.88 24.75 30.32
CA SER A 10 -16.73 23.33 30.06
C SER A 10 -16.10 23.17 28.67
N VAL A 11 -14.87 22.76 28.63
CA VAL A 11 -14.15 22.46 27.39
C VAL A 11 -14.28 20.95 27.14
N ARG A 12 -14.80 20.59 26.00
CA ARG A 12 -14.77 19.20 25.51
C ARG A 12 -13.87 19.18 24.29
N GLU A 13 -12.75 18.54 24.42
CA GLU A 13 -11.88 18.27 23.26
C GLU A 13 -12.61 17.31 22.32
N LYS A 14 -12.69 17.66 21.04
CA LYS A 14 -13.24 16.78 20.01
C LYS A 14 -12.17 15.75 19.67
N SER A 15 -12.42 14.48 19.93
CA SER A 15 -11.49 13.43 19.53
C SER A 15 -11.57 13.25 18.01
N VAL A 16 -10.47 13.56 17.32
CA VAL A 16 -10.30 13.28 15.91
C VAL A 16 -10.19 11.77 15.71
N VAL A 17 -10.86 11.25 14.69
CA VAL A 17 -10.86 9.85 14.30
C VAL A 17 -10.04 9.63 13.04
N GLY A 18 -10.03 10.61 12.14
CA GLY A 18 -9.31 10.52 10.90
C GLY A 18 -9.27 11.83 10.16
N CYS A 19 -8.48 11.85 9.11
CA CYS A 19 -8.43 12.95 8.16
C CYS A 19 -8.60 12.47 6.72
N ILE A 20 -9.10 13.35 5.87
CA ILE A 20 -9.30 13.14 4.44
C ILE A 20 -8.69 14.29 3.65
N PRO A 21 -8.30 14.09 2.38
CA PRO A 21 -7.86 15.18 1.53
C PRO A 21 -9.08 16.02 1.10
N TYR A 22 -8.90 17.33 1.10
CA TYR A 22 -9.89 18.26 0.56
C TYR A 22 -9.19 19.50 -0.03
N LEU A 23 -9.27 19.66 -1.35
CA LEU A 23 -8.51 20.68 -2.07
C LEU A 23 -7.01 20.60 -1.71
N ASP A 24 -6.38 21.71 -1.30
CA ASP A 24 -4.97 21.77 -0.92
C ASP A 24 -4.76 21.64 0.61
N SER A 25 -5.65 20.92 1.30
CA SER A 25 -5.66 20.79 2.76
C SER A 25 -6.15 19.43 3.22
N TYR A 26 -5.94 19.14 4.49
CA TYR A 26 -6.47 17.96 5.18
C TYR A 26 -7.61 18.37 6.08
N VAL A 27 -8.69 17.59 6.06
CA VAL A 27 -9.91 17.85 6.85
C VAL A 27 -10.07 16.74 7.87
N TYR A 28 -10.11 17.12 9.13
CA TYR A 28 -10.21 16.21 10.26
C TYR A 28 -11.65 16.06 10.71
N PHE A 29 -12.04 14.85 11.07
CA PHE A 29 -13.41 14.54 11.48
C PHE A 29 -13.46 13.68 12.74
N ASP A 30 -14.57 13.80 13.47
CA ASP A 30 -14.87 13.01 14.66
C ASP A 30 -15.62 11.71 14.29
N ARG A 31 -15.90 10.88 15.31
CA ARG A 31 -16.66 9.62 15.17
C ARG A 31 -18.06 9.76 14.57
N ASN A 32 -18.66 10.95 14.61
CA ASN A 32 -19.95 11.24 14.03
C ASN A 32 -19.83 11.77 12.59
N GLY A 33 -18.59 11.89 12.09
CA GLY A 33 -18.30 12.50 10.80
C GLY A 33 -18.40 14.03 10.80
N MET A 34 -18.42 14.66 11.98
CA MET A 34 -18.43 16.12 12.09
C MET A 34 -17.05 16.68 11.74
N PHE A 35 -17.04 17.75 10.96
CA PHE A 35 -15.83 18.54 10.74
C PHE A 35 -15.29 19.07 12.07
N VAL A 36 -14.03 18.81 12.35
CA VAL A 36 -13.32 19.26 13.55
C VAL A 36 -12.46 20.47 13.21
N GLU A 37 -11.52 20.29 12.29
CA GLU A 37 -10.56 21.30 11.86
C GLU A 37 -10.02 20.98 10.47
N GLY A 38 -9.31 21.92 9.87
CA GLY A 38 -8.58 21.74 8.61
C GLY A 38 -7.20 22.35 8.72
N ASP A 39 -6.19 21.65 8.16
CA ASP A 39 -4.81 22.12 8.11
C ASP A 39 -4.20 21.83 6.73
N LYS A 40 -3.18 22.62 6.35
CA LYS A 40 -2.39 22.39 5.14
C LYS A 40 -1.35 21.30 5.33
N THR A 41 -0.96 21.06 6.57
CA THR A 41 0.00 20.03 6.94
C THR A 41 -0.75 18.89 7.59
N ARG A 42 -0.46 17.65 7.17
CA ARG A 42 -1.06 16.46 7.76
C ARG A 42 -0.45 16.19 9.13
N ASP A 43 -1.30 15.89 10.10
CA ASP A 43 -0.89 15.26 11.35
C ASP A 43 -0.73 13.75 11.11
N GLU A 44 0.51 13.26 11.13
CA GLU A 44 0.84 11.85 10.87
C GLU A 44 0.35 10.91 11.98
N SER A 45 -0.01 11.44 13.15
CA SER A 45 -0.59 10.64 14.24
C SER A 45 -2.05 10.30 14.03
N VAL A 46 -2.71 10.94 13.04
CA VAL A 46 -4.12 10.75 12.70
C VAL A 46 -4.25 9.84 11.48
N PRO A 47 -5.10 8.80 11.51
CA PRO A 47 -5.38 7.96 10.36
C PRO A 47 -5.82 8.77 9.14
N TYR A 48 -5.14 8.57 8.01
CA TYR A 48 -5.40 9.27 6.76
C TYR A 48 -6.15 8.39 5.77
N PHE A 49 -7.35 8.81 5.40
CA PHE A 49 -8.24 8.10 4.47
C PHE A 49 -8.24 8.77 3.11
N GLU A 50 -7.46 8.24 2.18
CA GLU A 50 -7.26 8.84 0.86
C GLU A 50 -8.44 8.60 -0.09
N GLY A 51 -9.09 7.44 -0.02
CA GLY A 51 -10.20 7.07 -0.91
C GLY A 51 -11.51 7.81 -0.62
N ILE A 52 -11.66 8.45 0.55
CA ILE A 52 -12.88 9.17 0.89
C ILE A 52 -12.86 10.55 0.25
N GLN A 53 -13.74 10.76 -0.72
CA GLN A 53 -13.90 12.05 -1.39
C GLN A 53 -15.18 12.75 -0.97
N VAL A 54 -15.07 14.04 -0.65
CA VAL A 54 -16.22 14.89 -0.29
C VAL A 54 -16.31 16.09 -1.23
N LYS A 55 -17.54 16.43 -1.64
CA LYS A 55 -17.78 17.54 -2.58
C LYS A 55 -17.82 18.90 -1.89
N LYS A 56 -18.08 18.92 -0.60
CA LYS A 56 -18.24 20.16 0.17
C LYS A 56 -17.88 19.91 1.63
N VAL A 57 -17.14 20.85 2.20
CA VAL A 57 -16.83 20.90 3.63
C VAL A 57 -17.37 22.21 4.18
N VAL A 58 -18.09 22.15 5.29
CA VAL A 58 -18.60 23.32 5.99
C VAL A 58 -18.26 23.19 7.47
N MET A 59 -17.75 24.26 8.03
CA MET A 59 -17.36 24.30 9.44
C MET A 59 -18.53 23.95 10.37
N ASN A 60 -18.28 23.06 11.33
CA ASN A 60 -19.26 22.57 12.30
C ASN A 60 -20.45 21.79 11.69
N GLU A 61 -20.35 21.35 10.45
CA GLU A 61 -21.32 20.45 9.83
C GLU A 61 -20.76 19.03 9.69
N LYS A 62 -21.65 18.06 9.49
CA LYS A 62 -21.27 16.69 9.17
C LYS A 62 -20.72 16.64 7.74
N LEU A 63 -19.59 15.97 7.55
CA LEU A 63 -19.04 15.70 6.24
C LEU A 63 -19.99 14.78 5.45
N PRO A 64 -20.16 14.98 4.14
CA PRO A 64 -21.03 14.15 3.32
C PRO A 64 -20.40 12.79 3.00
N ILE A 65 -20.03 12.05 4.04
CA ILE A 65 -19.48 10.68 3.99
C ILE A 65 -20.64 9.71 4.20
N LYS A 66 -20.69 8.64 3.42
CA LYS A 66 -21.68 7.57 3.61
C LYS A 66 -21.52 6.93 4.99
N ASP A 67 -22.60 6.64 5.68
CA ASP A 67 -22.55 6.09 7.04
C ASP A 67 -21.78 4.75 7.12
N ALA A 68 -21.88 3.90 6.11
CA ALA A 68 -21.11 2.66 6.05
C ALA A 68 -19.59 2.94 6.03
N VAL A 69 -19.15 3.85 5.17
CA VAL A 69 -17.73 4.25 5.04
C VAL A 69 -17.23 4.91 6.34
N LEU A 70 -18.04 5.79 6.94
CA LEU A 70 -17.72 6.42 8.22
C LEU A 70 -17.55 5.38 9.34
N ASN A 71 -18.47 4.41 9.43
CA ASN A 71 -18.40 3.36 10.44
C ASN A 71 -17.15 2.51 10.28
N THR A 72 -16.79 2.15 9.05
CA THR A 72 -15.52 1.44 8.75
C THR A 72 -14.31 2.28 9.13
N ALA A 73 -14.29 3.57 8.82
CA ALA A 73 -13.20 4.46 9.20
C ALA A 73 -13.03 4.56 10.72
N VAL A 74 -14.14 4.69 11.47
CA VAL A 74 -14.12 4.70 12.94
C VAL A 74 -13.61 3.39 13.53
N ALA A 75 -14.04 2.26 12.96
CA ALA A 75 -13.59 0.93 13.40
C ALA A 75 -12.08 0.76 13.17
N LEU A 76 -11.58 1.10 11.97
CA LEU A 76 -10.16 1.06 11.63
C LEU A 76 -9.34 1.92 12.58
N SER A 77 -9.72 3.18 12.78
CA SER A 77 -9.00 4.10 13.67
C SER A 77 -8.91 3.57 15.11
N THR A 78 -9.99 2.95 15.59
CA THR A 78 -10.01 2.33 16.92
C THR A 78 -9.04 1.15 17.01
N ILE A 79 -9.00 0.32 15.97
CA ILE A 79 -8.13 -0.85 15.92
C ILE A 79 -6.66 -0.46 15.77
N PHE A 80 -6.34 0.53 14.95
CA PHE A 80 -4.98 1.03 14.81
C PHE A 80 -4.44 1.57 16.14
N ALA A 81 -5.22 2.40 16.82
CA ALA A 81 -4.85 2.93 18.14
C ALA A 81 -4.64 1.82 19.20
N LYS A 82 -5.43 0.74 19.13
CA LYS A 82 -5.30 -0.40 20.05
C LYS A 82 -4.03 -1.22 19.81
N ASN A 83 -3.59 -1.35 18.56
CA ASN A 83 -2.50 -2.23 18.18
C ASN A 83 -1.19 -1.50 17.88
N ASP A 84 -1.15 -0.17 17.99
CA ASP A 84 -0.01 0.68 17.64
C ASP A 84 0.48 0.39 16.21
N LEU A 85 -0.46 0.26 15.28
CA LEU A 85 -0.22 -0.18 13.91
C LEU A 85 -0.92 0.77 12.93
N GLN A 86 -0.38 1.98 12.79
CA GLN A 86 -0.93 2.97 11.88
C GLN A 86 -0.28 2.87 10.51
N PRO A 87 -1.06 2.78 9.41
CA PRO A 87 -0.54 2.84 8.04
C PRO A 87 -0.17 4.27 7.66
N ASP A 88 0.65 4.42 6.64
CA ASP A 88 0.96 5.72 6.03
C ASP A 88 -0.30 6.38 5.46
N TYR A 89 -1.14 5.58 4.81
CA TYR A 89 -2.50 5.97 4.43
C TYR A 89 -3.41 4.75 4.22
N ILE A 90 -4.69 5.03 4.17
CA ILE A 90 -5.76 4.03 4.02
C ILE A 90 -6.53 4.39 2.75
N GLN A 91 -6.51 3.50 1.78
CA GLN A 91 -7.41 3.57 0.65
C GLN A 91 -8.73 2.95 1.07
N LEU A 92 -9.73 3.78 1.29
CA LEU A 92 -11.09 3.34 1.67
C LEU A 92 -12.08 3.75 0.59
N GLU A 93 -12.51 2.76 -0.19
CA GLU A 93 -13.39 2.97 -1.31
C GLU A 93 -14.86 3.18 -0.87
N ASP A 94 -15.65 3.73 -1.77
CA ASP A 94 -17.09 3.99 -1.58
C ASP A 94 -17.92 2.74 -1.30
N ASP A 95 -17.44 1.57 -1.68
CA ASP A 95 -18.03 0.25 -1.41
C ASP A 95 -17.48 -0.40 -0.13
N SER A 96 -16.68 0.36 0.66
CA SER A 96 -15.99 -0.06 1.87
C SER A 96 -14.94 -1.15 1.64
N THR A 97 -14.31 -1.18 0.48
CA THR A 97 -13.07 -1.94 0.26
C THR A 97 -11.90 -1.18 0.87
N ILE A 98 -11.01 -1.89 1.53
CA ILE A 98 -9.95 -1.33 2.37
C ILE A 98 -8.62 -1.87 1.88
N ASP A 99 -7.70 -0.96 1.51
CA ASP A 99 -6.29 -1.26 1.34
C ASP A 99 -5.48 -0.36 2.29
N LEU A 100 -4.46 -0.93 2.94
CA LEU A 100 -3.59 -0.22 3.87
C LEU A 100 -2.18 -0.16 3.29
N ILE A 101 -1.55 0.99 3.40
CA ILE A 101 -0.21 1.19 2.86
C ILE A 101 0.79 1.41 4.00
N TYR A 102 1.86 0.62 3.98
CA TYR A 102 3.00 0.66 4.91
C TYR A 102 4.31 0.70 4.09
N GLY A 103 4.80 1.89 3.76
CA GLY A 103 5.93 2.05 2.85
C GLY A 103 5.65 1.42 1.49
N ASP A 104 6.47 0.45 1.12
CA ASP A 104 6.33 -0.28 -0.15
C ASP A 104 5.43 -1.53 -0.05
N ILE A 105 4.78 -1.74 1.10
CA ILE A 105 3.87 -2.86 1.31
C ILE A 105 2.42 -2.37 1.21
N MET A 106 1.67 -2.94 0.27
CA MET A 106 0.22 -2.80 0.20
C MET A 106 -0.46 -3.99 0.89
N VAL A 107 -1.32 -3.72 1.87
CA VAL A 107 -2.14 -4.76 2.50
C VAL A 107 -3.56 -4.68 1.94
N LYS A 108 -3.94 -5.64 1.11
CA LYS A 108 -5.31 -5.80 0.64
C LYS A 108 -6.18 -6.39 1.75
N LEU A 109 -6.77 -5.50 2.56
CA LEU A 109 -7.61 -5.94 3.68
C LEU A 109 -9.00 -6.38 3.21
N GLY A 110 -9.49 -5.84 2.09
CA GLY A 110 -10.82 -6.11 1.55
C GLY A 110 -11.93 -5.48 2.38
N LYS A 111 -12.95 -6.23 2.76
CA LYS A 111 -14.05 -5.71 3.58
C LYS A 111 -13.71 -5.76 5.07
N ASP A 112 -14.45 -4.99 5.87
CA ASP A 112 -14.31 -4.87 7.33
C ASP A 112 -14.72 -6.14 8.12
N LYS A 113 -15.11 -7.19 7.41
CA LYS A 113 -15.41 -8.49 8.02
C LYS A 113 -14.15 -9.15 8.59
N TYR A 114 -14.24 -9.72 9.80
CA TYR A 114 -13.12 -10.33 10.53
C TYR A 114 -11.94 -9.37 10.78
N LEU A 115 -12.24 -8.11 10.98
CA LEU A 115 -11.22 -7.06 11.07
C LEU A 115 -10.23 -7.30 12.23
N GLU A 116 -10.72 -7.73 13.41
CA GLU A 116 -9.87 -8.06 14.57
C GLU A 116 -8.89 -9.21 14.25
N ASP A 117 -9.36 -10.28 13.56
CA ASP A 117 -8.50 -11.41 13.18
C ASP A 117 -7.45 -11.00 12.14
N LYS A 118 -7.86 -10.21 11.16
CA LYS A 118 -6.94 -9.65 10.14
C LYS A 118 -5.86 -8.80 10.81
N MET A 119 -6.24 -7.89 11.69
CA MET A 119 -5.30 -7.01 12.40
C MET A 119 -4.36 -7.78 13.32
N SER A 120 -4.86 -8.78 14.05
CA SER A 120 -4.02 -9.64 14.89
C SER A 120 -2.93 -10.36 14.07
N ARG A 121 -3.26 -10.80 12.86
CA ARG A 121 -2.28 -11.42 11.94
C ARG A 121 -1.30 -10.39 11.37
N MET A 122 -1.78 -9.20 11.01
CA MET A 122 -0.92 -8.13 10.51
C MET A 122 0.15 -7.74 11.52
N VAL A 123 -0.20 -7.59 12.81
CA VAL A 123 0.75 -7.31 13.91
C VAL A 123 1.89 -8.34 13.93
N ALA A 124 1.59 -9.60 13.64
CA ALA A 124 2.58 -10.67 13.63
C ALA A 124 3.40 -10.73 12.33
N ILE A 125 2.81 -10.37 11.19
CA ILE A 125 3.41 -10.55 9.86
C ILE A 125 4.22 -9.32 9.42
N LEU A 126 3.69 -8.11 9.58
CA LEU A 126 4.34 -6.90 9.07
C LEU A 126 5.80 -6.73 9.53
N PRO A 127 6.16 -7.00 10.80
CA PRO A 127 7.56 -6.94 11.22
C PRO A 127 8.49 -7.92 10.49
N GLN A 128 7.95 -9.03 9.96
CA GLN A 128 8.73 -10.06 9.27
C GLN A 128 9.00 -9.71 7.81
N ILE A 129 8.20 -8.84 7.22
CA ILE A 129 8.30 -8.40 5.82
C ILE A 129 8.72 -6.93 5.71
N THR A 130 9.16 -6.31 6.82
CA THR A 130 9.66 -4.94 6.83
C THR A 130 10.86 -4.81 5.89
N GLY A 131 10.81 -3.83 4.99
CA GLY A 131 11.84 -3.60 3.98
C GLY A 131 11.64 -4.42 2.70
N GLU A 132 10.65 -5.28 2.64
CA GLU A 132 10.21 -5.92 1.41
C GLU A 132 9.22 -5.02 0.65
N LYS A 133 9.05 -5.29 -0.63
CA LYS A 133 8.07 -4.63 -1.48
C LYS A 133 7.07 -5.65 -2.01
N GLY A 134 5.77 -5.34 -1.95
CA GLY A 134 4.77 -6.29 -2.42
C GLY A 134 3.39 -6.12 -1.81
N ILE A 135 2.57 -7.16 -1.98
CA ILE A 135 1.16 -7.17 -1.59
C ILE A 135 0.89 -8.26 -0.56
N LEU A 136 0.37 -7.87 0.60
CA LEU A 136 -0.12 -8.79 1.62
C LEU A 136 -1.63 -9.00 1.45
N HIS A 137 -2.01 -10.22 1.07
CA HIS A 137 -3.40 -10.59 0.77
C HIS A 137 -4.14 -11.03 2.03
N MET A 138 -5.07 -10.18 2.49
CA MET A 138 -5.90 -10.44 3.68
C MET A 138 -7.41 -10.41 3.39
N GLU A 139 -7.79 -10.14 2.14
CA GLU A 139 -9.19 -9.97 1.74
C GLU A 139 -10.03 -11.22 1.95
N ASN A 140 -9.42 -12.40 1.84
CA ASN A 140 -10.08 -13.70 1.95
C ASN A 140 -9.96 -14.36 3.34
N ILE A 141 -9.47 -13.62 4.35
CA ILE A 141 -9.33 -14.14 5.71
C ILE A 141 -10.70 -14.40 6.35
N THR A 142 -10.82 -15.58 6.94
CA THR A 142 -11.95 -16.03 7.76
C THR A 142 -11.43 -16.59 9.09
N GLU A 143 -12.30 -16.91 10.03
CA GLU A 143 -11.93 -17.55 11.30
C GLU A 143 -11.14 -18.86 11.11
N SER A 144 -11.42 -19.60 10.02
CA SER A 144 -10.76 -20.88 9.72
C SER A 144 -9.49 -20.74 8.87
N SER A 145 -9.17 -19.56 8.38
CA SER A 145 -7.99 -19.34 7.54
C SER A 145 -6.71 -19.58 8.34
N LYS A 146 -5.81 -20.41 7.82
CA LYS A 146 -4.52 -20.75 8.47
C LYS A 146 -3.33 -20.03 7.85
N THR A 147 -3.47 -19.57 6.61
CA THR A 147 -2.40 -18.97 5.82
C THR A 147 -2.77 -17.58 5.35
N VAL A 148 -1.75 -16.76 5.17
CA VAL A 148 -1.81 -15.45 4.54
C VAL A 148 -0.77 -15.46 3.44
N THR A 149 -1.06 -14.86 2.30
CA THR A 149 -0.14 -14.79 1.16
C THR A 149 0.49 -13.41 1.10
N PHE A 150 1.81 -13.37 1.01
CA PHE A 150 2.56 -12.18 0.63
C PHE A 150 3.10 -12.39 -0.78
N GLU A 151 2.65 -11.57 -1.71
CA GLU A 151 3.13 -11.52 -3.09
C GLU A 151 4.24 -10.48 -3.13
N LYS A 152 5.49 -10.98 -3.12
CA LYS A 152 6.67 -10.12 -3.19
C LYS A 152 6.79 -9.55 -4.59
N GLU A 153 6.96 -8.23 -4.69
CA GLU A 153 7.36 -7.60 -5.94
C GLU A 153 8.84 -7.88 -6.18
N GLU A 154 9.13 -8.65 -7.22
CA GLU A 154 10.52 -8.85 -7.64
C GLU A 154 11.02 -7.56 -8.29
N GLU A 155 12.21 -7.11 -7.89
CA GLU A 155 12.86 -6.00 -8.58
C GLU A 155 13.13 -6.43 -10.02
N GLU A 156 12.58 -5.68 -10.98
CA GLU A 156 12.94 -5.88 -12.37
C GLU A 156 14.45 -5.69 -12.51
N VAL A 157 15.14 -6.76 -12.92
CA VAL A 157 16.58 -6.71 -13.19
C VAL A 157 16.78 -5.89 -14.46
N THR A 158 17.19 -4.65 -14.29
CA THR A 158 17.51 -3.72 -15.38
C THR A 158 19.00 -3.73 -15.69
N ALA A 159 19.39 -3.19 -16.83
CA ALA A 159 20.81 -3.04 -17.17
C ALA A 159 21.58 -2.15 -16.16
N GLU A 160 20.88 -1.32 -15.40
CA GLU A 160 21.46 -0.39 -14.42
C GLU A 160 21.73 -1.06 -13.06
N ASN A 161 20.87 -2.01 -12.64
CA ASN A 161 21.02 -2.73 -11.36
C ASN A 161 21.60 -4.14 -11.51
N TRP A 162 21.93 -4.56 -12.74
CA TRP A 162 22.58 -5.83 -13.00
C TRP A 162 24.07 -5.74 -12.72
N THR A 163 24.57 -6.59 -11.82
CA THR A 163 25.96 -6.61 -11.37
C THR A 163 26.83 -7.64 -12.09
N GLY A 164 26.28 -8.36 -13.07
CA GLY A 164 27.01 -9.39 -13.81
C GLY A 164 27.08 -9.10 -15.31
N GLY A 165 28.08 -9.68 -15.98
CA GLY A 165 28.27 -9.57 -17.43
C GLY A 165 29.38 -10.45 -17.95
N TYR A 166 29.49 -10.49 -19.28
CA TYR A 166 30.58 -11.13 -19.97
C TYR A 166 31.27 -10.11 -20.87
N ASP A 167 32.59 -10.13 -20.92
CA ASP A 167 33.36 -9.32 -21.86
C ASP A 167 33.32 -9.91 -23.28
N GLU A 168 33.99 -9.24 -24.21
CA GLU A 168 34.08 -9.66 -25.60
C GLU A 168 34.82 -10.99 -25.82
N ASN A 169 35.53 -11.49 -24.79
CA ASN A 169 36.20 -12.80 -24.81
C ASN A 169 35.33 -13.90 -24.20
N GLY A 170 34.14 -13.54 -23.63
CA GLY A 170 33.26 -14.45 -22.94
C GLY A 170 33.57 -14.65 -21.47
N ASP A 171 34.50 -13.84 -20.90
CA ASP A 171 34.84 -13.88 -19.49
C ASP A 171 33.85 -13.03 -18.69
N TYR A 172 33.39 -13.58 -17.55
CA TYR A 172 32.45 -12.90 -16.65
C TYR A 172 33.12 -11.70 -15.96
N THR A 173 32.55 -10.52 -16.10
CA THR A 173 33.10 -9.24 -15.61
C THR A 173 32.32 -8.59 -14.48
N GLY A 174 31.19 -9.15 -14.07
CA GLY A 174 30.34 -8.58 -13.03
C GLY A 174 30.53 -9.22 -11.66
N ASP A 175 30.02 -8.53 -10.63
CA ASP A 175 30.06 -8.97 -9.23
C ASP A 175 28.89 -9.91 -8.89
N GLY A 176 28.52 -10.80 -9.84
CA GLY A 176 27.40 -11.72 -9.65
C GLY A 176 27.62 -12.73 -8.52
N GLU A 177 26.51 -13.18 -7.95
CA GLU A 177 26.54 -14.21 -6.92
C GLU A 177 26.69 -15.60 -7.54
N TYR A 178 27.53 -16.42 -6.93
CA TYR A 178 27.73 -17.82 -7.27
C TYR A 178 27.30 -18.69 -6.08
N ASP A 179 26.68 -19.84 -6.36
CA ASP A 179 26.35 -20.83 -5.35
C ASP A 179 27.62 -21.55 -4.83
N GLU A 180 27.45 -22.38 -3.80
CA GLU A 180 28.54 -23.19 -3.20
C GLU A 180 29.25 -24.13 -4.21
N ASN A 181 28.60 -24.38 -5.36
CA ASN A 181 29.13 -25.24 -6.43
C ASN A 181 29.78 -24.42 -7.57
N GLY A 182 29.80 -23.08 -7.44
CA GLY A 182 30.34 -22.18 -8.45
C GLY A 182 29.41 -21.88 -9.62
N ASN A 183 28.10 -22.20 -9.49
CA ASN A 183 27.12 -21.83 -10.51
C ASN A 183 26.65 -20.41 -10.29
N TYR A 184 26.52 -19.66 -11.37
CA TYR A 184 25.98 -18.31 -11.32
C TYR A 184 24.47 -18.32 -10.96
N VAL A 185 24.10 -17.61 -9.90
CA VAL A 185 22.72 -17.53 -9.40
C VAL A 185 22.02 -16.20 -9.71
N GLY A 186 22.77 -15.22 -10.24
CA GLY A 186 22.20 -13.96 -10.70
C GLY A 186 21.61 -14.07 -12.10
N ALA A 187 20.40 -13.54 -12.32
CA ALA A 187 19.80 -13.48 -13.64
C ALA A 187 20.36 -12.31 -14.45
N LYS A 188 20.83 -12.58 -15.66
CA LYS A 188 21.15 -11.52 -16.63
C LYS A 188 19.86 -10.82 -17.03
N PRO A 189 19.78 -9.46 -16.95
CA PRO A 189 18.62 -8.75 -17.48
C PRO A 189 18.51 -9.01 -18.97
N LYS A 190 17.33 -9.37 -19.41
CA LYS A 190 17.03 -9.56 -20.82
C LYS A 190 17.11 -8.23 -21.53
N THR A 191 17.95 -8.16 -22.55
CA THR A 191 18.00 -7.00 -23.44
C THR A 191 16.77 -6.98 -24.36
N ALA A 192 16.46 -5.84 -24.97
CA ALA A 192 15.41 -5.75 -25.99
C ALA A 192 15.61 -6.80 -27.12
N LEU A 193 16.87 -7.13 -27.43
CA LEU A 193 17.22 -8.15 -28.41
C LEU A 193 16.88 -9.58 -27.89
N ASP A 194 17.03 -9.84 -26.60
CA ASP A 194 16.68 -11.14 -26.00
C ASP A 194 15.17 -11.34 -25.99
N TYR A 195 14.40 -10.30 -25.64
CA TYR A 195 12.93 -10.32 -25.77
C TYR A 195 12.48 -10.49 -27.22
N ALA A 196 13.14 -9.82 -28.16
CA ALA A 196 12.84 -10.00 -29.59
C ALA A 196 13.11 -11.44 -30.03
N LYS A 197 14.21 -12.05 -29.60
CA LYS A 197 14.56 -13.44 -29.94
C LYS A 197 13.57 -14.45 -29.33
N GLU A 198 13.12 -14.25 -28.09
CA GLU A 198 12.15 -15.14 -27.43
C GLU A 198 10.76 -15.06 -28.06
N ASN A 199 10.36 -13.89 -28.50
CA ASN A 199 9.08 -13.66 -29.17
C ASN A 199 9.18 -13.76 -30.70
N TRP A 200 10.32 -14.17 -31.21
CA TRP A 200 10.56 -14.31 -32.63
C TRP A 200 9.81 -15.52 -33.20
N VAL A 201 8.85 -15.26 -34.08
CA VAL A 201 8.03 -16.25 -34.77
C VAL A 201 8.55 -16.48 -36.20
N GLY A 202 9.82 -16.37 -36.40
CA GLY A 202 10.47 -16.57 -37.68
C GLY A 202 11.72 -17.43 -37.54
N GLY A 203 12.24 -17.88 -38.65
CA GLY A 203 13.46 -18.67 -38.71
C GLY A 203 14.15 -18.52 -40.03
N TYR A 204 15.31 -19.14 -40.13
CA TYR A 204 16.03 -19.31 -41.38
C TYR A 204 16.03 -20.78 -41.74
N ASP A 205 15.91 -21.10 -43.01
CA ASP A 205 16.05 -22.47 -43.50
C ASP A 205 17.53 -22.90 -43.54
N GLU A 206 17.77 -24.12 -43.98
CA GLU A 206 19.12 -24.70 -44.09
C GLU A 206 20.02 -23.96 -45.10
N GLU A 207 19.40 -23.18 -46.01
CA GLU A 207 20.07 -22.37 -47.03
C GLU A 207 20.33 -20.94 -46.57
N GLY A 208 19.81 -20.57 -45.37
CA GLY A 208 19.99 -19.28 -44.71
C GLY A 208 18.95 -18.22 -45.14
N ASP A 209 17.87 -18.63 -45.80
CA ASP A 209 16.79 -17.75 -46.19
C ASP A 209 15.75 -17.62 -45.06
N TYR A 210 15.25 -16.39 -44.87
CA TYR A 210 14.30 -16.09 -43.82
C TYR A 210 12.89 -16.67 -44.12
N THR A 211 12.39 -17.50 -43.21
CA THR A 211 11.11 -18.21 -43.36
C THR A 211 9.98 -17.64 -42.50
N GLY A 212 10.20 -16.61 -41.71
CA GLY A 212 9.21 -16.01 -40.80
C GLY A 212 8.33 -14.95 -41.51
N SER A 213 7.11 -14.77 -40.94
CA SER A 213 6.12 -13.80 -41.43
C SER A 213 6.14 -12.47 -40.65
N GLY A 214 7.26 -12.13 -40.02
CA GLY A 214 7.36 -10.90 -39.21
C GLY A 214 7.46 -9.65 -40.08
N GLU A 215 6.62 -8.65 -39.78
CA GLU A 215 6.83 -7.28 -40.26
C GLU A 215 7.89 -6.60 -39.39
N TYR A 216 8.77 -5.81 -40.01
CA TYR A 216 9.79 -5.01 -39.33
C TYR A 216 9.18 -3.79 -38.64
#